data_944ebdae81ab7d5bcfce736053134d1f
#
_entry.id   944ebdae81ab7d5bcfce736053134d1f
#
_cell.length_a   1.000
_cell.length_b   1.000
_cell.length_c   1.000
_cell.angle_alpha   90.00
_cell.angle_beta   90.00
_cell.angle_gamma   90.00
#
_symmetry.space_group_name_H-M   'P 1'
#
loop_
_entity.id
_entity.type
_entity.pdbx_description
1 polymer ?
#
loop_
_entity_poly.entity_id
_entity_poly.type
_entity_poly.pdbx_seq_one_letter_code
_entity_poly.pdbx_strand_id
1 'polypeptide(L)'
;MTERVLVTGSSRGLGRAMALRLARDGFDIGLHCRSRRDEAEAVAAEIRAVGRTAWILQFDISERESARTVLEADVEANGAWYGVVCNAGVSRDGAFPALTGEDWDGVVHTNLDGFYNVLNPLVMPMIRRRRPGRIVTLASVSGLMGNRGQVNYSAAKAGIIGATKALALELATRRITVNCVAPGLIETDMTEDLPMEEMLSMIPARRAGRPEEVAAAVSFLMAEDAGYITRQVISVNGGLC
;
A
#
# COMPACT_ATOMS: atom_id res chain seq x y z
N MET A 1 -0.49 14.70 20.64
CA MET A 1 -0.55 14.90 19.17
C MET A 1 -1.05 13.61 18.56
N THR A 2 -1.99 13.69 17.66
CA THR A 2 -2.51 12.54 16.92
C THR A 2 -1.43 11.97 16.02
N GLU A 3 -1.32 10.66 15.92
CA GLU A 3 -0.36 10.02 15.03
C GLU A 3 -0.85 10.11 13.57
N ARG A 4 0.08 10.31 12.65
CA ARG A 4 -0.21 10.52 11.22
C ARG A 4 0.26 9.33 10.38
N VAL A 5 -0.59 8.93 9.42
CA VAL A 5 -0.33 7.81 8.50
C VAL A 5 -0.42 8.27 7.06
N LEU A 6 0.60 7.97 6.27
CA LEU A 6 0.59 8.15 4.81
C LEU A 6 -0.01 6.90 4.14
N VAL A 7 -0.94 7.08 3.22
CA VAL A 7 -1.48 6.01 2.39
C VAL A 7 -1.25 6.34 0.91
N THR A 8 -0.37 5.61 0.23
CA THR A 8 -0.12 5.87 -1.19
C THR A 8 -1.22 5.29 -2.07
N GLY A 9 -1.61 6.01 -3.14
CA GLY A 9 -2.69 5.61 -4.04
C GLY A 9 -4.05 5.56 -3.37
N SER A 10 -4.37 6.56 -2.56
CA SER A 10 -5.54 6.59 -1.68
C SER A 10 -6.75 7.37 -2.22
N SER A 11 -6.72 7.80 -3.48
CA SER A 11 -7.86 8.49 -4.10
C SER A 11 -9.06 7.57 -4.38
N ARG A 12 -8.85 6.25 -4.51
CA ARG A 12 -9.90 5.26 -4.81
C ARG A 12 -9.55 3.84 -4.34
N GLY A 13 -10.45 2.90 -4.56
CA GLY A 13 -10.24 1.47 -4.36
C GLY A 13 -9.73 1.09 -2.96
N LEU A 14 -8.77 0.19 -2.91
CA LEU A 14 -8.17 -0.28 -1.65
C LEU A 14 -7.54 0.85 -0.84
N GLY A 15 -6.83 1.77 -1.49
CA GLY A 15 -6.18 2.89 -0.82
C GLY A 15 -7.18 3.80 -0.11
N ARG A 16 -8.32 4.11 -0.76
CA ARG A 16 -9.41 4.86 -0.14
C ARG A 16 -10.00 4.13 1.05
N ALA A 17 -10.31 2.84 0.91
CA ALA A 17 -10.87 2.05 2.02
C ALA A 17 -9.93 2.00 3.23
N MET A 18 -8.63 1.84 3.00
CA MET A 18 -7.61 1.87 4.06
C MET A 18 -7.51 3.25 4.71
N ALA A 19 -7.49 4.33 3.92
CA ALA A 19 -7.42 5.70 4.43
C ALA A 19 -8.62 6.04 5.33
N LEU A 20 -9.85 5.71 4.89
CA LEU A 20 -11.07 5.92 5.65
C LEU A 20 -11.12 5.06 6.93
N ARG A 21 -10.66 3.81 6.85
CA ARG A 21 -10.60 2.94 8.02
C ARG A 21 -9.63 3.49 9.07
N LEU A 22 -8.41 3.84 8.68
CA LEU A 22 -7.40 4.40 9.57
C LEU A 22 -7.83 5.73 10.19
N ALA A 23 -8.56 6.56 9.44
CA ALA A 23 -9.16 7.78 9.99
C ALA A 23 -10.17 7.48 11.12
N ARG A 24 -11.03 6.48 10.92
CA ARG A 24 -11.99 6.01 11.97
C ARG A 24 -11.27 5.41 13.18
N ASP A 25 -10.11 4.81 12.98
CA ASP A 25 -9.24 4.27 14.04
C ASP A 25 -8.50 5.39 14.81
N GLY A 26 -8.64 6.66 14.37
CA GLY A 26 -8.12 7.84 15.08
C GLY A 26 -6.85 8.45 14.52
N PHE A 27 -6.34 7.99 13.38
CA PHE A 27 -5.18 8.58 12.73
C PHE A 27 -5.53 9.81 11.88
N ASP A 28 -4.60 10.74 11.77
CA ASP A 28 -4.62 11.78 10.75
C ASP A 28 -3.97 11.25 9.47
N ILE A 29 -4.52 11.57 8.29
CA ILE A 29 -4.20 10.86 7.06
C ILE A 29 -3.55 11.77 6.02
N GLY A 30 -2.35 11.41 5.57
CA GLY A 30 -1.79 11.87 4.31
C GLY A 30 -2.31 11.03 3.16
N LEU A 31 -3.09 11.64 2.30
CA LEU A 31 -3.59 11.02 1.08
C LEU A 31 -2.61 11.27 -0.07
N HIS A 32 -2.31 10.23 -0.84
CA HIS A 32 -1.47 10.39 -2.01
C HIS A 32 -2.22 10.05 -3.29
N CYS A 33 -2.03 10.86 -4.31
CA CYS A 33 -2.45 10.60 -5.69
C CYS A 33 -1.37 11.04 -6.68
N ARG A 34 -1.35 10.40 -7.87
CA ARG A 34 -0.51 10.85 -8.98
C ARG A 34 -1.19 12.00 -9.74
N SER A 35 -2.41 11.81 -10.19
CA SER A 35 -3.14 12.76 -11.05
C SER A 35 -4.58 13.04 -10.61
N ARG A 36 -5.20 12.16 -9.82
CA ARG A 36 -6.61 12.22 -9.44
C ARG A 36 -6.84 13.03 -8.17
N ARG A 37 -6.48 14.33 -8.24
CA ARG A 37 -6.55 15.20 -7.08
C ARG A 37 -7.98 15.40 -6.56
N ASP A 38 -8.94 15.55 -7.47
CA ASP A 38 -10.35 15.79 -7.10
C ASP A 38 -10.94 14.57 -6.35
N GLU A 39 -10.62 13.35 -6.79
CA GLU A 39 -11.00 12.13 -6.05
C GLU A 39 -10.34 12.07 -4.66
N ALA A 40 -9.08 12.47 -4.55
CA ALA A 40 -8.40 12.53 -3.26
C ALA A 40 -8.99 13.61 -2.33
N GLU A 41 -9.43 14.76 -2.87
CA GLU A 41 -10.15 15.79 -2.07
C GLU A 41 -11.50 15.28 -1.57
N ALA A 42 -12.22 14.51 -2.37
CA ALA A 42 -13.46 13.87 -1.91
C ALA A 42 -13.20 12.94 -0.71
N VAL A 43 -12.16 12.11 -0.78
CA VAL A 43 -11.76 11.25 0.34
C VAL A 43 -11.32 12.08 1.55
N ALA A 44 -10.58 13.17 1.32
CA ALA A 44 -10.17 14.08 2.41
C ALA A 44 -11.37 14.72 3.11
N ALA A 45 -12.42 15.07 2.36
CA ALA A 45 -13.66 15.60 2.93
C ALA A 45 -14.35 14.57 3.83
N GLU A 46 -14.41 13.30 3.42
CA GLU A 46 -14.97 12.22 4.24
C GLU A 46 -14.17 12.01 5.54
N ILE A 47 -12.83 12.08 5.47
CA ILE A 47 -11.96 11.97 6.64
C ILE A 47 -12.18 13.15 7.59
N ARG A 48 -12.29 14.36 7.07
CA ARG A 48 -12.57 15.55 7.89
C ARG A 48 -13.94 15.46 8.55
N ALA A 49 -14.93 14.87 7.89
CA ALA A 49 -16.28 14.67 8.44
C ALA A 49 -16.30 13.73 9.66
N VAL A 50 -15.34 12.81 9.79
CA VAL A 50 -15.18 11.98 11.00
C VAL A 50 -14.23 12.60 12.04
N GLY A 51 -13.91 13.89 11.90
CA GLY A 51 -13.13 14.65 12.87
C GLY A 51 -11.62 14.40 12.82
N ARG A 52 -11.10 13.92 11.68
CA ARG A 52 -9.65 13.73 11.49
C ARG A 52 -9.09 14.73 10.50
N THR A 53 -7.78 14.99 10.60
CA THR A 53 -7.07 15.83 9.62
C THR A 53 -6.73 14.99 8.39
N ALA A 54 -6.93 15.58 7.21
CA ALA A 54 -6.50 14.99 5.95
C ALA A 54 -5.88 16.05 5.04
N TRP A 55 -4.76 15.71 4.40
CA TRP A 55 -4.10 16.54 3.40
C TRP A 55 -3.59 15.67 2.26
N ILE A 56 -3.32 16.28 1.11
CA ILE A 56 -3.00 15.57 -0.12
C ILE A 56 -1.57 15.84 -0.53
N LEU A 57 -0.84 14.76 -0.77
CA LEU A 57 0.49 14.74 -1.36
C LEU A 57 0.37 14.25 -2.80
N GLN A 58 0.66 15.11 -3.77
CA GLN A 58 0.57 14.77 -5.18
C GLN A 58 1.93 14.63 -5.82
N PHE A 59 2.27 13.40 -6.24
CA PHE A 59 3.52 13.09 -6.95
C PHE A 59 3.37 11.73 -7.67
N ASP A 60 4.30 11.41 -8.58
CA ASP A 60 4.41 10.06 -9.14
C ASP A 60 5.43 9.25 -8.34
N ILE A 61 5.02 8.11 -7.79
CA ILE A 61 5.92 7.25 -6.99
C ILE A 61 7.03 6.60 -7.83
N SER A 62 6.87 6.50 -9.15
CA SER A 62 7.91 6.02 -10.05
C SER A 62 9.03 7.05 -10.25
N GLU A 63 8.75 8.34 -10.01
CA GLU A 63 9.67 9.45 -10.18
C GLU A 63 10.38 9.78 -8.87
N ARG A 64 11.61 9.27 -8.70
CA ARG A 64 12.36 9.32 -7.43
C ARG A 64 12.51 10.71 -6.85
N GLU A 65 12.95 11.69 -7.65
CA GLU A 65 13.20 13.05 -7.19
C GLU A 65 11.90 13.78 -6.84
N SER A 66 10.83 13.54 -7.60
CA SER A 66 9.51 14.09 -7.32
C SER A 66 8.97 13.56 -5.97
N ALA A 67 9.03 12.25 -5.78
CA ALA A 67 8.61 11.61 -4.53
C ALA A 67 9.42 12.14 -3.34
N ARG A 68 10.76 12.19 -3.47
CA ARG A 68 11.65 12.70 -2.44
C ARG A 68 11.33 14.13 -2.05
N THR A 69 11.25 15.03 -3.01
CA THR A 69 11.01 16.46 -2.76
C THR A 69 9.72 16.69 -1.99
N VAL A 70 8.61 16.04 -2.41
CA VAL A 70 7.31 16.24 -1.75
C VAL A 70 7.30 15.63 -0.35
N LEU A 71 7.90 14.45 -0.17
CA LEU A 71 7.89 13.75 1.11
C LEU A 71 8.82 14.42 2.14
N GLU A 72 10.00 14.90 1.73
CA GLU A 72 10.90 15.63 2.60
C GLU A 72 10.31 16.99 3.03
N ALA A 73 9.68 17.73 2.11
CA ALA A 73 8.99 18.97 2.43
C ALA A 73 7.82 18.76 3.42
N ASP A 74 7.06 17.67 3.25
CA ASP A 74 6.01 17.33 4.21
C ASP A 74 6.56 16.97 5.59
N VAL A 75 7.65 16.21 5.65
CA VAL A 75 8.30 15.86 6.93
C VAL A 75 8.87 17.11 7.61
N GLU A 76 9.42 18.05 6.87
CA GLU A 76 9.91 19.32 7.41
C GLU A 76 8.77 20.16 8.00
N ALA A 77 7.66 20.26 7.29
CA ALA A 77 6.51 21.06 7.70
C ALA A 77 5.68 20.44 8.85
N ASN A 78 5.52 19.12 8.84
CA ASN A 78 4.54 18.42 9.65
C ASN A 78 5.14 17.35 10.59
N GLY A 79 6.45 17.15 10.53
CA GLY A 79 7.16 16.14 11.33
C GLY A 79 7.09 14.73 10.73
N ALA A 80 7.78 13.80 11.38
CA ALA A 80 7.89 12.42 10.90
C ALA A 80 6.57 11.63 11.03
N TRP A 81 6.34 10.75 10.09
CA TRP A 81 5.19 9.84 10.07
C TRP A 81 5.27 8.78 11.18
N TYR A 82 4.10 8.43 11.74
CA TYR A 82 3.93 7.22 12.54
C TYR A 82 3.86 6.00 11.64
N GLY A 83 3.05 6.07 10.60
CA GLY A 83 2.80 4.95 9.73
C GLY A 83 2.87 5.30 8.24
N VAL A 84 3.24 4.30 7.44
CA VAL A 84 3.24 4.38 5.97
C VAL A 84 2.61 3.13 5.40
N VAL A 85 1.60 3.30 4.54
CA VAL A 85 0.98 2.23 3.75
C VAL A 85 1.41 2.40 2.30
N CYS A 86 2.29 1.53 1.81
CA CYS A 86 2.72 1.48 0.42
C CYS A 86 1.71 0.66 -0.40
N ASN A 87 0.65 1.32 -0.89
CA ASN A 87 -0.43 0.69 -1.62
C ASN A 87 -0.42 0.99 -3.12
N ALA A 88 0.02 2.20 -3.53
CA ALA A 88 0.01 2.58 -4.94
C ALA A 88 0.69 1.53 -5.83
N GLY A 89 0.05 1.23 -6.95
CA GLY A 89 0.56 0.25 -7.91
C GLY A 89 -0.29 0.21 -9.18
N VAL A 90 0.26 -0.41 -10.21
CA VAL A 90 -0.38 -0.61 -11.51
C VAL A 90 -0.17 -2.05 -11.97
N SER A 91 -1.05 -2.54 -12.85
CA SER A 91 -0.83 -3.76 -13.62
C SER A 91 -0.81 -3.45 -15.12
N ARG A 92 -0.09 -4.27 -15.87
CA ARG A 92 -0.10 -4.34 -17.32
C ARG A 92 -0.04 -5.81 -17.69
N ASP A 93 -1.21 -6.38 -17.85
CA ASP A 93 -1.37 -7.82 -18.03
C ASP A 93 -1.23 -8.19 -19.50
N GLY A 94 -0.53 -9.29 -19.77
CA GLY A 94 -0.34 -9.81 -21.11
C GLY A 94 0.49 -11.11 -21.10
N ALA A 95 0.35 -11.93 -22.14
CA ALA A 95 1.21 -13.09 -22.31
C ALA A 95 2.68 -12.65 -22.42
N PHE A 96 3.61 -13.37 -21.79
CA PHE A 96 5.01 -12.95 -21.71
C PHE A 96 5.65 -12.57 -23.06
N PRO A 97 5.43 -13.31 -24.16
CA PRO A 97 5.99 -12.92 -25.46
C PRO A 97 5.39 -11.64 -26.06
N ALA A 98 4.25 -11.19 -25.55
CA ALA A 98 3.55 -9.98 -26.02
C ALA A 98 3.75 -8.78 -25.08
N LEU A 99 4.35 -8.99 -23.90
CA LEU A 99 4.71 -7.89 -23.01
C LEU A 99 5.82 -7.05 -23.62
N THR A 100 5.59 -5.75 -23.73
CA THR A 100 6.62 -4.81 -24.17
C THR A 100 7.60 -4.48 -23.04
N GLY A 101 8.76 -3.94 -23.38
CA GLY A 101 9.68 -3.38 -22.38
C GLY A 101 9.03 -2.25 -21.57
N GLU A 102 8.19 -1.42 -22.21
CA GLU A 102 7.45 -0.34 -21.55
C GLU A 102 6.45 -0.87 -20.52
N ASP A 103 5.73 -1.96 -20.85
CA ASP A 103 4.80 -2.60 -19.90
C ASP A 103 5.55 -3.19 -18.70
N TRP A 104 6.70 -3.81 -18.96
CA TRP A 104 7.57 -4.34 -17.91
C TRP A 104 8.09 -3.22 -17.02
N ASP A 105 8.75 -2.22 -17.60
CA ASP A 105 9.37 -1.11 -16.87
C ASP A 105 8.32 -0.29 -16.10
N GLY A 106 7.19 0.00 -16.72
CA GLY A 106 6.10 0.75 -16.08
C GLY A 106 5.56 0.07 -14.82
N VAL A 107 5.45 -1.27 -14.85
CA VAL A 107 5.00 -2.05 -13.67
C VAL A 107 6.10 -2.13 -12.61
N VAL A 108 7.34 -2.41 -12.99
CA VAL A 108 8.47 -2.53 -12.06
C VAL A 108 8.76 -1.18 -11.41
N HIS A 109 8.89 -0.10 -12.18
CA HIS A 109 9.18 1.22 -11.66
C HIS A 109 8.07 1.75 -10.74
N THR A 110 6.80 1.51 -11.08
CA THR A 110 5.72 1.95 -10.20
C THR A 110 5.62 1.09 -8.95
N ASN A 111 5.60 -0.24 -9.07
CA ASN A 111 5.31 -1.10 -7.94
C ASN A 111 6.55 -1.33 -7.04
N LEU A 112 7.71 -1.62 -7.63
CA LEU A 112 8.90 -2.00 -6.88
C LEU A 112 9.80 -0.80 -6.55
N ASP A 113 10.15 0.02 -7.55
CA ASP A 113 10.95 1.21 -7.27
C ASP A 113 10.15 2.23 -6.46
N GLY A 114 8.82 2.29 -6.65
CA GLY A 114 7.92 3.10 -5.83
C GLY A 114 7.98 2.78 -4.33
N PHE A 115 8.20 1.51 -3.95
CA PHE A 115 8.47 1.14 -2.56
C PHE A 115 9.71 1.87 -2.03
N TYR A 116 10.81 1.82 -2.76
CA TYR A 116 12.05 2.51 -2.39
C TYR A 116 11.87 4.03 -2.38
N ASN A 117 11.28 4.59 -3.43
CA ASN A 117 11.12 6.03 -3.61
C ASN A 117 10.27 6.68 -2.49
N VAL A 118 9.27 5.94 -1.98
CA VAL A 118 8.42 6.41 -0.88
C VAL A 118 9.10 6.21 0.47
N LEU A 119 9.70 5.05 0.75
CA LEU A 119 10.20 4.74 2.08
C LEU A 119 11.58 5.34 2.37
N ASN A 120 12.45 5.47 1.37
CA ASN A 120 13.81 5.98 1.56
C ASN A 120 13.85 7.36 2.25
N PRO A 121 13.10 8.38 1.81
CA PRO A 121 13.09 9.68 2.47
C PRO A 121 12.40 9.67 3.85
N LEU A 122 11.54 8.69 4.14
CA LEU A 122 10.73 8.65 5.36
C LEU A 122 11.34 7.85 6.50
N VAL A 123 12.14 6.82 6.20
CA VAL A 123 12.65 5.89 7.21
C VAL A 123 13.56 6.58 8.23
N MET A 124 14.49 7.43 7.79
CA MET A 124 15.37 8.13 8.72
C MET A 124 14.65 9.11 9.64
N PRO A 125 13.70 9.95 9.17
CA PRO A 125 12.82 10.71 10.06
C PRO A 125 12.04 9.84 11.06
N MET A 126 11.48 8.70 10.63
CA MET A 126 10.79 7.76 11.53
C MET A 126 11.73 7.23 12.63
N ILE A 127 12.98 6.85 12.28
CA ILE A 127 13.98 6.40 13.25
C ILE A 127 14.33 7.52 14.24
N ARG A 128 14.56 8.74 13.76
CA ARG A 128 14.92 9.91 14.58
C ARG A 128 13.81 10.30 15.56
N ARG A 129 12.58 9.98 15.26
CA ARG A 129 11.42 10.18 16.16
C ARG A 129 11.57 9.43 17.48
N ARG A 130 12.35 8.34 17.52
CA ARG A 130 12.57 7.47 18.70
C ARG A 130 11.29 6.93 19.35
N ARG A 131 10.23 6.81 18.60
CA ARG A 131 8.92 6.30 18.99
C ARG A 131 8.53 5.13 18.08
N PRO A 132 7.59 4.26 18.49
CA PRO A 132 7.10 3.19 17.64
C PRO A 132 6.61 3.69 16.28
N GLY A 133 6.81 2.92 15.24
CA GLY A 133 6.32 3.19 13.89
C GLY A 133 5.78 1.94 13.20
N ARG A 134 5.07 2.12 12.10
CA ARG A 134 4.43 1.06 11.33
C ARG A 134 4.65 1.26 9.83
N ILE A 135 5.07 0.23 9.15
CA ILE A 135 5.13 0.21 7.68
C ILE A 135 4.34 -1.02 7.21
N VAL A 136 3.37 -0.80 6.35
CA VAL A 136 2.59 -1.86 5.72
C VAL A 136 2.69 -1.72 4.21
N THR A 137 3.13 -2.77 3.55
CA THR A 137 3.23 -2.82 2.09
C THR A 137 2.11 -3.68 1.51
N LEU A 138 1.64 -3.34 0.32
CA LEU A 138 0.64 -4.13 -0.38
C LEU A 138 1.32 -4.95 -1.50
N ALA A 139 1.40 -6.26 -1.28
CA ALA A 139 1.74 -7.21 -2.33
C ALA A 139 0.47 -7.66 -3.08
N SER A 140 0.38 -8.92 -3.42
CA SER A 140 -0.76 -9.58 -4.06
C SER A 140 -0.58 -11.10 -3.93
N VAL A 141 -1.66 -11.85 -4.06
CA VAL A 141 -1.60 -13.29 -4.30
C VAL A 141 -0.71 -13.62 -5.51
N SER A 142 -0.69 -12.76 -6.54
CA SER A 142 0.20 -12.90 -7.69
C SER A 142 1.68 -12.85 -7.33
N GLY A 143 2.05 -12.14 -6.25
CA GLY A 143 3.42 -12.13 -5.73
C GLY A 143 3.76 -13.36 -4.88
N LEU A 144 2.76 -14.11 -4.39
CA LEU A 144 2.95 -15.33 -3.61
C LEU A 144 3.10 -16.56 -4.50
N MET A 145 2.20 -16.74 -5.46
CA MET A 145 2.10 -17.97 -6.27
C MET A 145 2.37 -17.76 -7.78
N GLY A 146 2.54 -16.52 -8.22
CA GLY A 146 2.54 -16.17 -9.64
C GLY A 146 1.13 -16.16 -10.22
N ASN A 147 0.95 -15.47 -11.34
CA ASN A 147 -0.30 -15.49 -12.08
C ASN A 147 -0.04 -15.43 -13.59
N ARG A 148 -0.76 -16.26 -14.35
CA ARG A 148 -0.63 -16.28 -15.82
C ARG A 148 -0.98 -14.90 -16.38
N GLY A 149 -0.15 -14.40 -17.29
CA GLY A 149 -0.33 -13.08 -17.87
C GLY A 149 0.18 -11.91 -17.01
N GLN A 150 0.76 -12.17 -15.84
CA GLN A 150 1.22 -11.14 -14.90
C GLN A 150 2.69 -11.33 -14.49
N VAL A 151 3.56 -11.69 -15.41
CA VAL A 151 4.98 -11.97 -15.06
C VAL A 151 5.66 -10.73 -14.46
N ASN A 152 5.46 -9.54 -15.04
CA ASN A 152 5.95 -8.26 -14.54
C ASN A 152 5.36 -7.92 -13.16
N TYR A 153 4.05 -8.02 -13.00
CA TYR A 153 3.34 -7.72 -11.76
C TYR A 153 3.71 -8.70 -10.65
N SER A 154 3.72 -10.00 -10.95
CA SER A 154 4.14 -11.05 -10.01
C SER A 154 5.58 -10.85 -9.54
N ALA A 155 6.50 -10.53 -10.45
CA ALA A 155 7.89 -10.24 -10.11
C ALA A 155 8.01 -9.02 -9.18
N ALA A 156 7.33 -7.91 -9.50
CA ALA A 156 7.33 -6.71 -8.67
C ALA A 156 6.72 -6.97 -7.28
N LYS A 157 5.58 -7.67 -7.20
CA LYS A 157 4.90 -7.97 -5.94
C LYS A 157 5.66 -9.00 -5.08
N ALA A 158 6.34 -9.97 -5.69
CA ALA A 158 7.27 -10.85 -4.99
C ALA A 158 8.50 -10.08 -4.47
N GLY A 159 9.02 -9.13 -5.26
CA GLY A 159 10.09 -8.22 -4.85
C GLY A 159 9.71 -7.40 -3.61
N ILE A 160 8.49 -6.87 -3.54
CA ILE A 160 7.97 -6.16 -2.35
C ILE A 160 7.97 -7.07 -1.11
N ILE A 161 7.59 -8.33 -1.23
CA ILE A 161 7.62 -9.29 -0.12
C ILE A 161 9.06 -9.46 0.40
N GLY A 162 10.01 -9.64 -0.50
CA GLY A 162 11.44 -9.75 -0.15
C GLY A 162 11.97 -8.48 0.53
N ALA A 163 11.69 -7.31 -0.07
CA ALA A 163 12.09 -6.00 0.45
C ALA A 163 11.48 -5.71 1.83
N THR A 164 10.19 -6.03 2.02
CA THR A 164 9.51 -5.91 3.32
C THR A 164 10.20 -6.74 4.40
N LYS A 165 10.52 -8.00 4.09
CA LYS A 165 11.18 -8.91 5.05
C LYS A 165 12.60 -8.46 5.42
N ALA A 166 13.34 -7.89 4.47
CA ALA A 166 14.67 -7.35 4.73
C ALA A 166 14.61 -6.07 5.58
N LEU A 167 13.78 -5.11 5.19
CA LEU A 167 13.61 -3.84 5.91
C LEU A 167 13.10 -4.06 7.35
N ALA A 168 12.28 -5.08 7.58
CA ALA A 168 11.82 -5.44 8.91
C ALA A 168 12.97 -5.79 9.87
N LEU A 169 14.00 -6.48 9.40
CA LEU A 169 15.18 -6.82 10.18
C LEU A 169 15.99 -5.57 10.56
N GLU A 170 16.10 -4.62 9.66
CA GLU A 170 16.86 -3.38 9.88
C GLU A 170 16.16 -2.46 10.89
N LEU A 171 14.82 -2.45 10.91
CA LEU A 171 14.03 -1.50 11.69
C LEU A 171 13.51 -2.06 13.03
N ALA A 172 13.58 -3.36 13.27
CA ALA A 172 13.03 -3.98 14.47
C ALA A 172 13.58 -3.37 15.77
N THR A 173 14.90 -3.13 15.86
CA THR A 173 15.52 -2.50 17.03
C THR A 173 15.11 -1.04 17.24
N ARG A 174 14.49 -0.43 16.24
CA ARG A 174 13.95 0.94 16.29
C ARG A 174 12.47 0.98 16.68
N ARG A 175 11.88 -0.17 17.02
CA ARG A 175 10.43 -0.34 17.30
C ARG A 175 9.54 0.06 16.12
N ILE A 176 10.06 -0.06 14.90
CA ILE A 176 9.30 0.13 13.67
C ILE A 176 9.03 -1.25 13.08
N THR A 177 7.77 -1.66 13.02
CA THR A 177 7.38 -2.92 12.39
C THR A 177 7.18 -2.72 10.90
N VAL A 178 7.56 -3.73 10.12
CA VAL A 178 7.37 -3.74 8.66
C VAL A 178 6.71 -5.06 8.27
N ASN A 179 5.48 -4.96 7.75
CA ASN A 179 4.68 -6.12 7.35
C ASN A 179 4.12 -5.93 5.95
N CYS A 180 3.70 -7.01 5.35
CA CYS A 180 3.09 -7.05 4.03
C CYS A 180 1.66 -7.60 4.14
N VAL A 181 0.72 -7.01 3.43
CA VAL A 181 -0.60 -7.60 3.16
C VAL A 181 -0.63 -8.05 1.71
N ALA A 182 -1.09 -9.28 1.46
CA ALA A 182 -1.21 -9.88 0.14
C ALA A 182 -2.69 -10.16 -0.18
N PRO A 183 -3.41 -9.21 -0.80
CA PRO A 183 -4.79 -9.41 -1.21
C PRO A 183 -4.91 -10.44 -2.33
N GLY A 184 -6.04 -11.17 -2.35
CA GLY A 184 -6.49 -11.95 -3.50
C GLY A 184 -7.35 -11.13 -4.45
N LEU A 185 -8.42 -11.76 -4.97
CA LEU A 185 -9.44 -11.09 -5.77
C LEU A 185 -10.29 -10.20 -4.85
N ILE A 186 -10.24 -8.89 -5.07
CA ILE A 186 -10.98 -7.89 -4.28
C ILE A 186 -11.86 -7.07 -5.22
N GLU A 187 -13.10 -6.83 -4.81
CA GLU A 187 -14.08 -6.00 -5.53
C GLU A 187 -13.59 -4.55 -5.62
N THR A 188 -13.12 -4.18 -6.80
CA THR A 188 -12.64 -2.82 -7.12
C THR A 188 -12.87 -2.57 -8.61
N ASP A 189 -12.81 -1.31 -9.05
CA ASP A 189 -12.88 -0.93 -10.48
C ASP A 189 -11.88 -1.74 -11.36
N MET A 190 -10.80 -2.25 -10.78
CA MET A 190 -9.79 -3.05 -11.50
C MET A 190 -10.25 -4.48 -11.80
N THR A 191 -11.33 -4.94 -11.19
CA THR A 191 -11.81 -6.34 -11.28
C THR A 191 -13.17 -6.47 -11.96
N GLU A 192 -13.80 -5.37 -12.37
CA GLU A 192 -15.14 -5.35 -12.97
C GLU A 192 -15.24 -6.16 -14.26
N ASP A 193 -14.22 -6.15 -15.11
CA ASP A 193 -14.19 -6.81 -16.42
C ASP A 193 -13.63 -8.24 -16.41
N LEU A 194 -13.40 -8.83 -15.24
CA LEU A 194 -12.79 -10.15 -15.12
C LEU A 194 -13.83 -11.29 -15.24
N PRO A 195 -13.44 -12.50 -15.68
CA PRO A 195 -14.32 -13.67 -15.74
C PRO A 195 -14.59 -14.19 -14.31
N MET A 196 -15.48 -13.50 -13.60
CA MET A 196 -15.71 -13.67 -12.16
C MET A 196 -16.09 -15.10 -11.79
N GLU A 197 -16.95 -15.76 -12.54
CA GLU A 197 -17.45 -17.11 -12.20
C GLU A 197 -16.31 -18.14 -12.10
N GLU A 198 -15.40 -18.13 -13.09
CA GLU A 198 -14.24 -19.03 -13.11
C GLU A 198 -13.28 -18.70 -11.95
N MET A 199 -12.97 -17.42 -11.74
CA MET A 199 -12.07 -16.98 -10.65
C MET A 199 -12.63 -17.32 -9.27
N LEU A 200 -13.93 -17.11 -9.03
CA LEU A 200 -14.58 -17.43 -7.78
C LEU A 200 -14.58 -18.94 -7.50
N SER A 201 -14.62 -19.77 -8.54
CA SER A 201 -14.56 -21.23 -8.39
C SER A 201 -13.24 -21.72 -7.76
N MET A 202 -12.16 -20.97 -7.95
CA MET A 202 -10.83 -21.28 -7.39
C MET A 202 -10.66 -20.81 -5.93
N ILE A 203 -11.49 -19.87 -5.48
CA ILE A 203 -11.41 -19.31 -4.12
C ILE A 203 -12.21 -20.21 -3.16
N PRO A 204 -11.62 -20.77 -2.10
CA PRO A 204 -12.36 -21.59 -1.13
C PRO A 204 -13.55 -20.87 -0.50
N ALA A 205 -13.44 -19.58 -0.21
CA ALA A 205 -14.53 -18.75 0.31
C ALA A 205 -15.65 -18.48 -0.71
N ARG A 206 -15.47 -18.86 -2.00
CA ARG A 206 -16.45 -18.72 -3.10
C ARG A 206 -16.96 -17.31 -3.33
N ARG A 207 -16.21 -16.32 -2.98
CA ARG A 207 -16.50 -14.89 -3.22
C ARG A 207 -15.22 -14.07 -3.36
N ALA A 208 -15.33 -12.92 -4.00
CA ALA A 208 -14.32 -11.88 -3.90
C ALA A 208 -14.29 -11.27 -2.48
N GLY A 209 -13.17 -10.75 -2.08
CA GLY A 209 -13.05 -9.96 -0.85
C GLY A 209 -13.51 -8.52 -1.10
N ARG A 210 -13.95 -7.85 -0.03
CA ARG A 210 -14.28 -6.43 -0.09
C ARG A 210 -13.05 -5.59 0.29
N PRO A 211 -12.91 -4.35 -0.22
CA PRO A 211 -11.84 -3.43 0.16
C PRO A 211 -11.70 -3.26 1.68
N GLU A 212 -12.81 -3.26 2.42
CA GLU A 212 -12.85 -3.11 3.86
C GLU A 212 -12.20 -4.30 4.60
N GLU A 213 -12.20 -5.51 4.01
CA GLU A 213 -11.57 -6.69 4.60
C GLU A 213 -10.03 -6.57 4.51
N VAL A 214 -9.51 -6.00 3.44
CA VAL A 214 -8.08 -5.67 3.33
C VAL A 214 -7.72 -4.51 4.27
N ALA A 215 -8.57 -3.47 4.33
CA ALA A 215 -8.38 -2.35 5.23
C ALA A 215 -8.38 -2.78 6.71
N ALA A 216 -9.15 -3.79 7.09
CA ALA A 216 -9.14 -4.35 8.44
C ALA A 216 -7.79 -4.99 8.81
N ALA A 217 -7.16 -5.72 7.88
CA ALA A 217 -5.83 -6.29 8.11
C ALA A 217 -4.75 -5.20 8.24
N VAL A 218 -4.83 -4.16 7.42
CA VAL A 218 -3.92 -3.00 7.51
C VAL A 218 -4.14 -2.24 8.82
N SER A 219 -5.38 -1.99 9.22
CA SER A 219 -5.74 -1.36 10.49
C SER A 219 -5.16 -2.12 11.70
N PHE A 220 -5.32 -3.44 11.72
CA PHE A 220 -4.71 -4.30 12.74
C PHE A 220 -3.19 -4.13 12.82
N LEU A 221 -2.49 -4.14 11.68
CA LEU A 221 -1.03 -3.97 11.64
C LEU A 221 -0.57 -2.55 12.00
N MET A 222 -1.43 -1.55 11.88
CA MET A 222 -1.16 -0.17 12.28
C MET A 222 -1.43 0.08 13.77
N ALA A 223 -2.18 -0.79 14.44
CA ALA A 223 -2.51 -0.66 15.85
C ALA A 223 -1.28 -0.75 16.76
N GLU A 224 -1.37 -0.19 17.96
CA GLU A 224 -0.32 -0.25 18.98
C GLU A 224 -0.06 -1.69 19.40
N ASP A 225 -1.10 -2.49 19.57
CA ASP A 225 -1.04 -3.90 19.99
C ASP A 225 -0.32 -4.81 18.98
N ALA A 226 -0.18 -4.39 17.71
CA ALA A 226 0.62 -5.10 16.71
C ALA A 226 2.13 -4.86 16.83
N GLY A 227 2.60 -4.26 17.92
CA GLY A 227 3.99 -3.85 18.10
C GLY A 227 5.03 -4.97 18.09
N TYR A 228 4.63 -6.24 18.25
CA TYR A 228 5.51 -7.41 18.18
C TYR A 228 5.34 -8.21 16.88
N ILE A 229 4.47 -7.76 15.97
CA ILE A 229 4.23 -8.38 14.66
C ILE A 229 5.07 -7.63 13.62
N THR A 230 6.10 -8.28 13.12
CA THR A 230 6.97 -7.72 12.07
C THR A 230 7.48 -8.82 11.14
N ARG A 231 7.87 -8.46 9.92
CA ARG A 231 8.38 -9.39 8.90
C ARG A 231 7.33 -10.40 8.39
N GLN A 232 6.05 -10.15 8.64
CA GLN A 232 4.97 -11.05 8.25
C GLN A 232 4.40 -10.70 6.88
N VAL A 233 3.86 -11.71 6.20
CA VAL A 233 3.02 -11.56 5.02
C VAL A 233 1.65 -12.12 5.37
N ILE A 234 0.65 -11.26 5.42
CA ILE A 234 -0.72 -11.62 5.77
C ILE A 234 -1.55 -11.71 4.49
N SER A 235 -1.98 -12.91 4.16
CA SER A 235 -2.88 -13.15 3.02
C SER A 235 -4.31 -12.77 3.37
N VAL A 236 -4.97 -12.00 2.49
CA VAL A 236 -6.39 -11.65 2.57
C VAL A 236 -7.02 -12.05 1.24
N ASN A 237 -7.25 -13.36 1.06
CA ASN A 237 -7.53 -13.95 -0.25
C ASN A 237 -8.60 -15.05 -0.26
N GLY A 238 -9.37 -15.20 0.83
CA GLY A 238 -10.42 -16.21 0.92
C GLY A 238 -9.92 -17.66 0.90
N GLY A 239 -8.64 -17.88 1.22
CA GLY A 239 -8.02 -19.19 1.25
C GLY A 239 -7.46 -19.65 -0.11
N LEU A 240 -7.26 -18.73 -1.06
CA LEU A 240 -6.77 -19.06 -2.41
C LEU A 240 -5.33 -19.62 -2.39
N CYS A 241 -4.48 -19.17 -1.44
CA CYS A 241 -3.15 -19.72 -1.18
C CYS A 241 -2.71 -19.45 0.27
#